data_537e7877844083920142775beadc61cf
#
_entry.id   537e7877844083920142775beadc61cf
#
_cell.length_a   1.000
_cell.length_b   1.000
_cell.length_c   1.000
_cell.angle_alpha   90.00
_cell.angle_beta   90.00
_cell.angle_gamma   90.00
#
_symmetry.space_group_name_H-M   'P 1'
#
loop_
_entity.id
_entity.type
_entity.pdbx_description
1 polymer ?
#
loop_
_entity_poly.entity_id
_entity_poly.type
_entity_poly.pdbx_seq_one_letter_code
_entity_poly.pdbx_strand_id
1 'polypeptide(L)'
;MKNITLSELNKWLAEGKKLQLIDVREEDEHAAFNIGGTLIPLSKINRWQPSESDSSPVIVYCKRGIRSQIAIQRWTERFPKIDFYNLENGISVLLN
;
A
#
# COMPACT_ATOMS: atom_id res chain seq x y z
N MET A 1 -0.55 -4.67 -13.56
CA MET A 1 -0.53 -4.04 -12.22
C MET A 1 0.23 -2.73 -12.29
N LYS A 2 -0.34 -1.68 -11.73
CA LYS A 2 0.34 -0.39 -11.68
C LYS A 2 1.37 -0.38 -10.56
N ASN A 3 2.53 0.20 -10.83
CA ASN A 3 3.60 0.35 -9.86
C ASN A 3 3.92 1.82 -9.65
N ILE A 4 4.41 2.15 -8.46
CA ILE A 4 4.92 3.46 -8.14
C ILE A 4 6.25 3.27 -7.42
N THR A 5 7.24 4.10 -7.75
CA THR A 5 8.53 4.05 -7.06
C THR A 5 8.46 4.85 -5.75
N LEU A 6 9.39 4.60 -4.85
CA LEU A 6 9.48 5.37 -3.60
C LEU A 6 9.69 6.86 -3.90
N SER A 7 10.49 7.18 -4.90
CA SER A 7 10.72 8.55 -5.33
C SER A 7 9.44 9.23 -5.81
N GLU A 8 8.64 8.52 -6.62
CA GLU A 8 7.36 9.04 -7.10
C GLU A 8 6.35 9.20 -5.95
N LEU A 9 6.32 8.26 -5.01
CA LEU A 9 5.46 8.37 -3.83
C LEU A 9 5.83 9.59 -3.01
N ASN A 10 7.12 9.80 -2.76
CA ASN A 10 7.60 10.96 -2.02
C ASN A 10 7.21 12.28 -2.72
N LYS A 11 7.26 12.29 -4.04
CA LYS A 11 6.83 13.46 -4.83
C LYS A 11 5.33 13.72 -4.65
N TRP A 12 4.50 12.69 -4.74
CA TRP A 12 3.06 12.81 -4.54
C TRP A 12 2.73 13.35 -3.15
N LEU A 13 3.43 12.83 -2.12
CA LEU A 13 3.23 13.30 -0.74
C LEU A 13 3.66 14.76 -0.58
N ALA A 14 4.79 15.14 -1.18
CA ALA A 14 5.28 16.53 -1.11
C ALA A 14 4.34 17.51 -1.82
N GLU A 15 3.67 17.05 -2.88
CA GLU A 15 2.70 17.85 -3.62
C GLU A 15 1.34 17.93 -2.93
N GLY A 16 1.16 17.25 -1.81
CA GLY A 16 -0.10 17.20 -1.10
C GLY A 16 -1.18 16.40 -1.80
N LYS A 17 -0.81 15.49 -2.69
CA LYS A 17 -1.77 14.66 -3.42
C LYS A 17 -2.55 13.77 -2.45
N LYS A 18 -3.87 13.75 -2.56
CA LYS A 18 -4.70 12.86 -1.75
C LYS A 18 -4.48 11.43 -2.20
N LEU A 19 -4.12 10.56 -1.26
CA LEU A 19 -3.93 9.14 -1.49
C LEU A 19 -4.16 8.39 -0.19
N GLN A 20 -4.38 7.07 -0.32
CA GLN A 20 -4.42 6.17 0.82
C GLN A 20 -3.16 5.32 0.78
N LEU A 21 -2.57 5.08 1.94
CA LEU A 21 -1.36 4.28 2.07
C LEU A 21 -1.66 3.10 2.97
N ILE A 22 -1.36 1.89 2.52
CA ILE A 22 -1.64 0.65 3.26
C ILE A 22 -0.37 -0.19 3.35
N ASP A 23 -0.03 -0.56 4.60
CA ASP A 23 1.05 -1.48 4.91
C ASP A 23 0.46 -2.87 5.12
N VAL A 24 0.88 -3.86 4.31
CA VAL A 24 0.39 -5.24 4.42
C VAL A 24 1.40 -6.17 5.10
N ARG A 25 2.39 -5.59 5.80
CA ARG A 25 3.34 -6.36 6.61
C ARG A 25 2.69 -6.76 7.93
N GLU A 26 3.43 -7.45 8.78
CA GLU A 26 2.94 -7.85 10.09
C GLU A 26 3.08 -6.71 11.12
N GLU A 27 2.40 -6.85 12.26
CA GLU A 27 2.36 -5.82 13.29
C GLU A 27 3.73 -5.46 13.83
N ASP A 28 4.61 -6.44 14.05
CA ASP A 28 5.96 -6.22 14.56
C ASP A 28 6.82 -5.46 13.55
N GLU A 29 6.66 -5.75 12.27
CA GLU A 29 7.36 -5.03 11.21
C GLU A 29 6.93 -3.56 11.19
N HIS A 30 5.63 -3.32 11.24
CA HIS A 30 5.07 -1.96 11.23
C HIS A 30 5.50 -1.18 12.48
N ALA A 31 5.46 -1.81 13.64
CA ALA A 31 5.87 -1.17 14.89
C ALA A 31 7.35 -0.80 14.90
N ALA A 32 8.20 -1.63 14.31
CA ALA A 32 9.64 -1.38 14.25
C ALA A 32 9.98 -0.22 13.31
N PHE A 33 9.33 -0.14 12.17
CA PHE A 33 9.50 0.95 11.21
C PHE A 33 8.36 0.94 10.20
N ASN A 34 7.84 2.10 9.86
CA ASN A 34 6.86 2.22 8.78
C ASN A 34 6.97 3.60 8.13
N ILE A 35 6.40 3.73 6.95
CA ILE A 35 6.34 5.01 6.23
C ILE A 35 4.95 5.66 6.36
N GLY A 36 4.16 5.19 7.31
CA GLY A 36 2.81 5.69 7.54
C GLY A 36 1.75 4.81 6.92
N GLY A 37 0.53 5.27 6.98
CA GLY A 37 -0.61 4.56 6.44
C GLY A 37 -1.25 3.60 7.43
N THR A 38 -2.25 2.88 6.94
CA THR A 38 -3.01 1.92 7.71
C THR A 38 -2.36 0.55 7.63
N LEU A 39 -2.20 -0.11 8.78
CA LEU A 39 -1.70 -1.48 8.81
C LEU A 39 -2.85 -2.46 8.57
N ILE A 40 -2.74 -3.26 7.52
CA ILE A 40 -3.66 -4.36 7.23
C ILE A 40 -2.81 -5.56 6.84
N PRO A 41 -2.40 -6.39 7.81
CA PRO A 41 -1.56 -7.56 7.50
C PRO A 41 -2.15 -8.44 6.41
N LEU A 42 -1.31 -9.03 5.59
CA LEU A 42 -1.75 -9.87 4.46
C LEU A 42 -2.76 -10.93 4.88
N SER A 43 -2.61 -11.51 6.08
CA SER A 43 -3.55 -12.50 6.61
C SER A 43 -4.93 -11.92 6.90
N LYS A 44 -5.07 -10.61 6.97
CA LYS A 44 -6.31 -9.92 7.33
C LYS A 44 -6.90 -9.07 6.19
N ILE A 45 -6.39 -9.20 4.99
CA ILE A 45 -6.81 -8.35 3.86
C ILE A 45 -8.28 -8.53 3.49
N ASN A 46 -8.88 -9.67 3.82
CA ASN A 46 -10.30 -9.91 3.56
C ASN A 46 -11.22 -9.04 4.42
N ARG A 47 -10.69 -8.45 5.48
CA ARG A 47 -11.47 -7.59 6.40
C ARG A 47 -11.51 -6.13 5.98
N TRP A 48 -10.67 -5.74 5.02
CA TRP A 48 -10.60 -4.35 4.58
C TRP A 48 -11.83 -3.97 3.77
N GLN A 49 -12.40 -2.82 4.14
CA GLN A 49 -13.55 -2.25 3.44
C GLN A 49 -13.19 -0.80 3.07
N PRO A 50 -13.00 -0.51 1.77
CA PRO A 50 -12.70 0.84 1.35
C PRO A 50 -13.92 1.75 1.47
N SER A 51 -13.69 3.05 1.62
CA SER A 51 -14.77 4.03 1.54
C SER A 51 -15.21 4.16 0.08
N GLU A 52 -16.49 3.94 -0.20
CA GLU A 52 -17.05 4.07 -1.54
C GLU A 52 -17.00 5.50 -2.07
N SER A 53 -16.98 6.48 -1.17
CA SER A 53 -16.95 7.90 -1.55
C SER A 53 -15.54 8.41 -1.80
N ASP A 54 -14.50 7.64 -1.45
CA ASP A 54 -13.11 8.04 -1.64
C ASP A 54 -12.54 7.42 -2.91
N SER A 55 -12.29 8.28 -3.91
CA SER A 55 -11.75 7.87 -5.20
C SER A 55 -10.22 8.06 -5.31
N SER A 56 -9.56 8.41 -4.21
CA SER A 56 -8.11 8.61 -4.24
C SER A 56 -7.38 7.30 -4.49
N PRO A 57 -6.18 7.35 -5.10
CA PRO A 57 -5.40 6.14 -5.33
C PRO A 57 -4.99 5.49 -4.02
N VAL A 58 -4.89 4.15 -4.04
CA VAL A 58 -4.47 3.36 -2.88
C VAL A 58 -3.11 2.77 -3.17
N ILE A 59 -2.11 3.20 -2.40
CA ILE A 59 -0.75 2.69 -2.52
C ILE A 59 -0.55 1.61 -1.46
N VAL A 60 -0.18 0.41 -1.89
CA VAL A 60 0.02 -0.73 -1.00
C VAL A 60 1.50 -1.06 -0.96
N TYR A 61 2.05 -1.23 0.24
CA TYR A 61 3.46 -1.54 0.38
C TYR A 61 3.72 -2.70 1.34
N CYS A 62 4.87 -3.31 1.15
CA CYS A 62 5.46 -4.28 2.06
C CYS A 62 6.98 -4.09 2.04
N LYS A 63 7.72 -5.07 2.53
CA LYS A 63 9.18 -4.94 2.60
C LYS A 63 9.83 -4.91 1.20
N ARG A 64 9.43 -5.82 0.30
CA ARG A 64 10.06 -5.98 -1.03
C ARG A 64 9.09 -5.90 -2.20
N GLY A 65 7.83 -5.60 -1.95
CA GLY A 65 6.83 -5.46 -3.01
C GLY A 65 6.12 -6.75 -3.42
N ILE A 66 6.32 -7.86 -2.72
CA ILE A 66 5.72 -9.15 -3.08
C ILE A 66 4.37 -9.35 -2.39
N ARG A 67 4.32 -9.20 -1.08
CA ARG A 67 3.06 -9.32 -0.32
C ARG A 67 2.04 -8.28 -0.77
N SER A 68 2.51 -7.08 -1.09
CA SER A 68 1.64 -6.02 -1.60
C SER A 68 1.01 -6.37 -2.94
N GLN A 69 1.74 -7.04 -3.83
CA GLN A 69 1.18 -7.52 -5.09
C GLN A 69 0.07 -8.55 -4.86
N ILE A 70 0.27 -9.47 -3.91
CA ILE A 70 -0.74 -10.47 -3.57
C ILE A 70 -2.01 -9.79 -3.05
N ALA A 71 -1.85 -8.83 -2.13
CA ALA A 71 -2.99 -8.08 -1.60
C ALA A 71 -3.75 -7.36 -2.71
N ILE A 72 -3.04 -6.66 -3.59
CA ILE A 72 -3.66 -5.92 -4.70
C ILE A 72 -4.42 -6.86 -5.63
N GLN A 73 -3.84 -8.02 -5.97
CA GLN A 73 -4.53 -8.99 -6.83
C GLN A 73 -5.88 -9.39 -6.23
N ARG A 74 -5.91 -9.69 -4.94
CA ARG A 74 -7.14 -10.09 -4.25
C ARG A 74 -8.13 -8.93 -4.14
N TRP A 75 -7.66 -7.75 -3.77
CA TRP A 75 -8.53 -6.58 -3.65
C TRP A 75 -9.09 -6.11 -5.01
N THR A 76 -8.33 -6.24 -6.08
CA THR A 76 -8.78 -5.84 -7.41
C THR A 76 -9.99 -6.66 -7.87
N GLU A 77 -10.04 -7.94 -7.49
CA GLU A 77 -11.20 -8.78 -7.80
C GLU A 77 -12.45 -8.32 -7.07
N ARG A 78 -12.30 -7.87 -5.82
CA ARG A 78 -13.43 -7.42 -5.00
C ARG A 78 -13.79 -5.95 -5.26
N PHE A 79 -12.81 -5.12 -5.57
CA PHE A 79 -12.98 -3.68 -5.72
C PHE A 79 -12.36 -3.21 -7.04
N PRO A 80 -12.98 -3.58 -8.19
CA PRO A 80 -12.37 -3.31 -9.51
C PRO A 80 -12.29 -1.83 -9.88
N LYS A 81 -13.00 -0.96 -9.16
CA LYS A 81 -12.97 0.49 -9.44
C LYS A 81 -11.89 1.23 -8.68
N ILE A 82 -11.23 0.59 -7.72
CA ILE A 82 -10.17 1.23 -6.94
C ILE A 82 -8.88 1.27 -7.75
N ASP A 83 -8.20 2.41 -7.69
CA ASP A 83 -6.95 2.63 -8.38
C ASP A 83 -5.79 2.22 -7.46
N PHE A 84 -5.37 0.96 -7.54
CA PHE A 84 -4.29 0.42 -6.73
C PHE A 84 -2.93 0.62 -7.37
N TYR A 85 -1.93 0.94 -6.54
CA TYR A 85 -0.54 0.99 -6.93
C TYR A 85 0.30 0.15 -5.98
N ASN A 86 1.19 -0.67 -6.54
CA ASN A 86 2.17 -1.40 -5.76
C ASN A 86 3.42 -0.53 -5.58
N LEU A 87 3.89 -0.36 -4.36
CA LEU A 87 5.17 0.32 -4.13
C LEU A 87 6.29 -0.62 -4.57
N GLU A 88 6.86 -0.32 -5.71
CA GLU A 88 7.88 -1.14 -6.37
C GLU A 88 9.09 -1.32 -5.45
N ASN A 89 9.52 -2.56 -5.28
CA ASN A 89 10.61 -2.95 -4.38
C ASN A 89 10.35 -2.69 -2.90
N GLY A 90 9.13 -2.24 -2.55
CA GLY A 90 8.77 -2.00 -1.16
C GLY A 90 9.63 -0.95 -0.48
N ILE A 91 9.83 -1.14 0.84
CA ILE A 91 10.59 -0.19 1.66
C ILE A 91 11.94 -0.75 2.12
N SER A 92 12.41 -1.84 1.49
CA SER A 92 13.64 -2.52 1.92
C SER A 92 14.86 -1.59 1.94
N VAL A 93 14.95 -0.64 1.02
CA VAL A 93 16.04 0.33 0.97
C VAL A 93 16.11 1.22 2.22
N LEU A 94 15.01 1.35 2.94
CA LEU A 94 14.93 2.14 4.17
C LEU A 94 15.21 1.32 5.43
N LEU A 95 15.34 0.00 5.30
CA LEU A 95 15.48 -0.93 6.41
C LEU A 95 16.92 -1.44 6.49
N ASN A 96 17.78 -0.75 7.16
CA ASN A 96 19.15 -1.19 7.35
C ASN A 96 19.41 -1.64 8.77
#